data_ffa20c6eab589926e9e50a73c2124e0d
#
_entry.id   ffa20c6eab589926e9e50a73c2124e0d
#
_cell.length_a   1.000
_cell.length_b   1.000
_cell.length_c   1.000
_cell.angle_alpha   90.00
_cell.angle_beta   90.00
_cell.angle_gamma   90.00
#
_symmetry.space_group_name_H-M   'P 1'
#
loop_
_entity.id
_entity.type
_entity.pdbx_description
1 polymer ?
#
loop_
_entity_poly.entity_id
_entity_poly.type
_entity_poly.pdbx_seq_one_letter_code
_entity_poly.pdbx_strand_id
1 'polypeptide(L)'
;MYKALIIALCLALGGCPINDRVVPGETISHPRWPAPIETRDVKNKVIVLDDEVYVAKTYEDDLEYQKYQEDVFRYIIDLKSTVCFYRSSLNEPECKKGNSE
;
A
#
# COMPACT_ATOMS: atom_id res chain seq x y z
N MET A 1 -58.55 -33.67 -13.66
CA MET A 1 -57.30 -34.21 -13.10
C MET A 1 -56.00 -33.51 -13.68
N TYR A 2 -55.99 -33.24 -14.94
CA TYR A 2 -54.79 -32.56 -15.55
C TYR A 2 -54.54 -31.12 -15.04
N LYS A 3 -55.61 -30.38 -14.75
CA LYS A 3 -55.50 -29.01 -14.26
C LYS A 3 -54.84 -28.91 -12.87
N ALA A 4 -55.14 -29.85 -12.00
CA ALA A 4 -54.56 -29.89 -10.66
C ALA A 4 -53.08 -30.30 -10.71
N LEU A 5 -52.69 -31.16 -11.66
CA LEU A 5 -51.34 -31.64 -11.83
C LEU A 5 -50.44 -30.55 -12.39
N ILE A 6 -50.95 -29.72 -13.30
CA ILE A 6 -50.20 -28.58 -13.89
C ILE A 6 -49.96 -27.52 -12.83
N ILE A 7 -50.93 -27.25 -11.95
CA ILE A 7 -50.78 -26.27 -10.87
C ILE A 7 -49.73 -26.74 -9.85
N ALA A 8 -49.73 -28.03 -9.53
CA ALA A 8 -48.71 -28.59 -8.63
C ALA A 8 -47.33 -28.53 -9.22
N LEU A 9 -47.18 -28.70 -10.54
CA LEU A 9 -45.90 -28.63 -11.22
C LEU A 9 -45.38 -27.18 -11.29
N CYS A 10 -46.25 -26.19 -11.45
CA CYS A 10 -45.87 -24.78 -11.44
C CYS A 10 -45.40 -24.30 -10.07
N LEU A 11 -45.97 -24.85 -9.00
CA LEU A 11 -45.55 -24.54 -7.63
C LEU A 11 -44.20 -25.15 -7.28
N ALA A 12 -43.83 -26.25 -7.90
CA ALA A 12 -42.54 -26.89 -7.71
C ALA A 12 -41.38 -26.12 -8.42
N LEU A 13 -41.70 -25.38 -9.48
CA LEU A 13 -40.72 -24.62 -10.24
C LEU A 13 -40.54 -23.18 -9.75
N GLY A 14 -41.44 -22.71 -8.89
CA GLY A 14 -41.42 -21.35 -8.34
C GLY A 14 -40.51 -21.15 -7.14
N GLY A 15 -39.84 -22.15 -6.71
CA GLY A 15 -38.93 -22.09 -5.56
C GLY A 15 -37.49 -21.98 -5.96
N CYS A 16 -37.12 -20.96 -6.72
CA CYS A 16 -35.73 -20.52 -6.66
C CYS A 16 -35.54 -19.79 -5.33
N PRO A 17 -34.81 -20.35 -4.37
CA PRO A 17 -34.39 -19.55 -3.25
C PRO A 17 -33.53 -18.45 -3.86
N ILE A 18 -34.03 -17.24 -3.83
CA ILE A 18 -33.17 -16.08 -3.92
C ILE A 18 -32.31 -16.20 -2.67
N ASN A 19 -31.22 -16.91 -2.79
CA ASN A 19 -30.13 -16.75 -1.88
C ASN A 19 -29.64 -15.33 -2.12
N ASP A 20 -30.29 -14.40 -1.44
CA ASP A 20 -29.58 -13.20 -1.04
C ASP A 20 -28.43 -13.69 -0.16
N ARG A 21 -27.41 -14.20 -0.80
CA ARG A 21 -26.11 -14.15 -0.23
C ARG A 21 -25.82 -12.66 -0.11
N VAL A 22 -26.17 -12.14 1.03
CA VAL A 22 -25.43 -11.02 1.55
C VAL A 22 -24.00 -11.52 1.57
N VAL A 23 -23.29 -11.27 0.48
CA VAL A 23 -21.84 -11.37 0.48
C VAL A 23 -21.45 -10.46 1.62
N PRO A 24 -20.97 -11.00 2.77
CA PRO A 24 -20.46 -10.16 3.83
C PRO A 24 -19.45 -9.29 3.12
N GLY A 25 -19.66 -7.97 3.15
CA GLY A 25 -18.88 -7.03 2.39
C GLY A 25 -17.43 -7.47 2.46
N GLU A 26 -16.81 -7.60 1.31
CA GLU A 26 -15.42 -7.98 1.23
C GLU A 26 -14.70 -7.19 2.30
N THR A 27 -14.17 -7.86 3.30
CA THR A 27 -13.32 -7.24 4.31
C THR A 27 -12.13 -6.71 3.54
N ILE A 28 -12.19 -5.43 3.18
CA ILE A 28 -11.08 -4.76 2.53
C ILE A 28 -9.93 -4.81 3.53
N SER A 29 -8.92 -5.61 3.20
CA SER A 29 -7.70 -5.63 3.99
C SER A 29 -6.97 -4.33 3.75
N HIS A 30 -6.99 -3.46 4.73
CA HIS A 30 -6.26 -2.20 4.67
C HIS A 30 -4.76 -2.46 4.76
N PRO A 31 -3.93 -1.74 3.99
CA PRO A 31 -2.50 -1.83 4.14
C PRO A 31 -2.08 -1.35 5.54
N ARG A 32 -1.02 -1.94 6.03
CA ARG A 32 -0.44 -1.52 7.31
C ARG A 32 0.27 -0.18 7.15
N TRP A 33 0.34 0.56 8.22
CA TRP A 33 1.22 1.70 8.28
C TRP A 33 2.65 1.28 7.98
N PRO A 34 3.39 2.10 7.23
CA PRO A 34 4.81 1.82 7.02
C PRO A 34 5.55 1.69 8.36
N ALA A 35 6.50 0.79 8.42
CA ALA A 35 7.36 0.68 9.58
C ALA A 35 8.09 2.02 9.79
N PRO A 36 8.21 2.50 11.03
CA PRO A 36 8.84 3.77 11.31
C PRO A 36 10.29 3.80 10.85
N ILE A 37 10.77 4.99 10.53
CA ILE A 37 12.18 5.20 10.19
C ILE A 37 13.01 5.03 11.47
N GLU A 38 14.04 4.20 11.38
CA GLU A 38 14.95 4.01 12.50
C GLU A 38 15.81 5.26 12.74
N THR A 39 15.89 5.66 13.99
CA THR A 39 16.80 6.72 14.39
C THR A 39 18.24 6.23 14.32
N ARG A 40 19.09 6.95 13.62
CA ARG A 40 20.52 6.65 13.49
C ARG A 40 21.34 7.84 13.94
N ASP A 41 22.41 7.56 14.66
CA ASP A 41 23.36 8.58 15.08
C ASP A 41 24.38 8.78 13.96
N VAL A 42 24.26 9.88 13.25
CA VAL A 42 25.19 10.28 12.18
C VAL A 42 25.91 11.55 12.62
N LYS A 43 27.20 11.45 12.77
CA LYS A 43 28.05 12.58 13.18
C LYS A 43 28.63 13.27 11.97
N ASN A 44 28.54 14.57 11.97
CA ASN A 44 29.15 15.43 10.95
C ASN A 44 30.24 16.27 11.56
N LYS A 45 31.27 16.56 10.77
CA LYS A 45 32.34 17.49 11.12
C LYS A 45 32.36 18.62 10.10
N VAL A 46 32.59 19.81 10.58
CA VAL A 46 32.84 20.94 9.70
C VAL A 46 34.33 21.06 9.50
N ILE A 47 34.78 21.06 8.27
CA ILE A 47 36.19 21.24 7.89
C ILE A 47 36.32 22.39 6.91
N VAL A 48 37.46 23.05 6.93
CA VAL A 48 37.76 24.12 6.00
C VAL A 48 38.95 23.70 5.14
N LEU A 49 38.74 23.67 3.84
CA LEU A 49 39.77 23.37 2.85
C LEU A 49 39.75 24.45 1.76
N ASP A 50 40.87 25.02 1.45
CA ASP A 50 41.02 26.04 0.41
C ASP A 50 39.99 27.18 0.51
N ASP A 51 39.79 27.70 1.73
CA ASP A 51 38.83 28.76 2.08
C ASP A 51 37.37 28.38 1.88
N GLU A 52 37.05 27.12 1.58
CA GLU A 52 35.70 26.60 1.50
C GLU A 52 35.37 25.77 2.73
N VAL A 53 34.12 25.88 3.18
CA VAL A 53 33.61 25.15 4.32
C VAL A 53 32.89 23.88 3.84
N TYR A 54 33.32 22.76 4.36
CA TYR A 54 32.75 21.44 4.04
C TYR A 54 32.12 20.79 5.26
N VAL A 55 31.04 20.05 5.03
CA VAL A 55 30.50 19.13 6.01
C VAL A 55 31.03 17.74 5.68
N ALA A 56 31.77 17.15 6.58
CA ALA A 56 32.45 15.87 6.37
C ALA A 56 31.92 14.83 7.35
N LYS A 57 31.99 13.60 6.93
CA LYS A 57 31.66 12.42 7.74
C LYS A 57 32.81 11.43 7.68
N THR A 58 32.95 10.63 8.73
CA THR A 58 33.79 9.43 8.63
C THR A 58 33.13 8.42 7.69
N TYR A 59 33.90 7.47 7.21
CA TYR A 59 33.35 6.41 6.36
C TYR A 59 32.22 5.63 7.06
N GLU A 60 32.38 5.35 8.35
CA GLU A 60 31.34 4.66 9.14
C GLU A 60 30.08 5.50 9.28
N ASP A 61 30.21 6.78 9.58
CA ASP A 61 29.06 7.69 9.66
C ASP A 61 28.36 7.85 8.30
N ASP A 62 29.11 7.82 7.21
CA ASP A 62 28.55 7.87 5.87
C ASP A 62 27.74 6.60 5.55
N LEU A 63 28.22 5.44 5.96
CA LEU A 63 27.45 4.19 5.84
C LEU A 63 26.13 4.23 6.63
N GLU A 64 26.16 4.75 7.85
CA GLU A 64 24.96 4.93 8.66
C GLU A 64 23.99 5.94 8.01
N TYR A 65 24.52 6.99 7.42
CA TYR A 65 23.72 7.96 6.68
C TYR A 65 23.07 7.34 5.44
N GLN A 66 23.80 6.51 4.69
CA GLN A 66 23.24 5.79 3.54
C GLN A 66 22.12 4.86 3.95
N LYS A 67 22.27 4.12 5.04
CA LYS A 67 21.21 3.28 5.59
C LYS A 67 19.99 4.09 5.99
N TYR A 68 20.20 5.25 6.58
CA TYR A 68 19.13 6.17 6.91
C TYR A 68 18.38 6.64 5.65
N GLN A 69 19.11 7.02 4.60
CA GLN A 69 18.50 7.41 3.34
C GLN A 69 17.69 6.28 2.71
N GLU A 70 18.21 5.06 2.69
CA GLU A 70 17.50 3.89 2.20
C GLU A 70 16.20 3.65 2.99
N ASP A 71 16.24 3.80 4.29
CA ASP A 71 15.08 3.65 5.15
C ASP A 71 14.03 4.75 4.91
N VAL A 72 14.47 5.98 4.68
CA VAL A 72 13.57 7.08 4.29
C VAL A 72 12.92 6.79 2.94
N PHE A 73 13.67 6.32 1.95
CA PHE A 73 13.11 5.94 0.65
C PHE A 73 12.10 4.81 0.77
N ARG A 74 12.41 3.78 1.56
CA ARG A 74 11.47 2.70 1.85
C ARG A 74 10.17 3.25 2.43
N TYR A 75 10.27 4.12 3.42
CA TYR A 75 9.10 4.71 4.07
C TYR A 75 8.25 5.51 3.08
N ILE A 76 8.87 6.30 2.22
CA ILE A 76 8.18 7.07 1.18
C ILE A 76 7.47 6.15 0.19
N ILE A 77 8.12 5.08 -0.25
CA ILE A 77 7.54 4.10 -1.18
C ILE A 77 6.34 3.43 -0.54
N ASP A 78 6.46 3.02 0.71
CA ASP A 78 5.37 2.37 1.44
C ASP A 78 4.19 3.32 1.66
N LEU A 79 4.45 4.58 2.00
CA LEU A 79 3.40 5.60 2.09
C LEU A 79 2.71 5.82 0.75
N LYS A 80 3.48 5.92 -0.33
CA LYS A 80 2.95 6.07 -1.67
C LYS A 80 2.04 4.89 -2.04
N SER A 81 2.48 3.68 -1.74
CA SER A 81 1.69 2.47 -1.96
C SER A 81 0.38 2.51 -1.18
N THR A 82 0.42 2.96 0.05
CA THR A 82 -0.77 3.11 0.90
C THR A 82 -1.73 4.15 0.32
N VAL A 83 -1.22 5.29 -0.07
CA VAL A 83 -2.03 6.35 -0.71
C VAL A 83 -2.66 5.83 -2.00
N CYS A 84 -1.89 5.16 -2.86
CA CYS A 84 -2.36 4.62 -4.13
C CYS A 84 -3.39 3.50 -3.93
N PHE A 85 -3.30 2.74 -2.85
CA PHE A 85 -4.32 1.77 -2.49
C PHE A 85 -5.69 2.42 -2.30
N TYR A 86 -5.75 3.51 -1.55
CA TYR A 86 -7.00 4.22 -1.28
C TYR A 86 -7.48 5.09 -2.46
N ARG A 87 -6.60 5.45 -3.36
CA ARG A 87 -6.90 6.29 -4.53
C ARG A 87 -6.90 5.51 -5.84
N SER A 88 -6.93 4.19 -5.78
CA SER A 88 -6.85 3.33 -6.98
C SER A 88 -7.94 3.60 -8.02
N SER A 89 -9.13 3.98 -7.56
CA SER A 89 -10.25 4.31 -8.45
C SER A 89 -10.03 5.56 -9.31
N LEU A 90 -9.08 6.40 -8.93
CA LEU A 90 -8.81 7.66 -9.64
C LEU A 90 -7.89 7.50 -10.84
N ASN A 91 -7.24 6.35 -10.98
CA ASN A 91 -6.31 6.04 -12.07
C ASN A 91 -5.23 7.11 -12.27
N GLU A 92 -4.68 7.61 -11.18
CA GLU A 92 -3.67 8.67 -11.22
C GLU A 92 -2.34 8.15 -11.79
N PRO A 93 -1.63 8.98 -12.60
CA PRO A 93 -0.34 8.56 -13.17
C PRO A 93 0.71 8.21 -12.12
N GLU A 94 0.69 8.89 -10.99
CA GLU A 94 1.61 8.69 -9.86
C GLU A 94 1.49 7.31 -9.25
N CYS A 95 0.33 6.67 -9.41
CA CYS A 95 0.04 5.33 -8.89
C CYS A 95 0.25 4.23 -9.93
N LYS A 96 0.51 4.57 -11.18
CA LYS A 96 0.76 3.58 -12.21
C LYS A 96 2.15 2.99 -12.06
N LYS A 97 2.20 1.67 -12.09
CA LYS A 97 3.47 0.96 -12.05
C LYS A 97 4.26 1.16 -13.34
N GLY A 98 5.52 1.21 -13.21
CA GLY A 98 6.50 1.34 -14.24
C GLY A 98 7.59 2.31 -13.85
N ASN A 99 7.44 2.93 -12.72
CA ASN A 99 8.39 3.89 -12.19
C ASN A 99 9.27 3.26 -11.11
N SER A 100 9.52 1.99 -11.22
CA SER A 100 10.57 1.34 -10.47
C SER A 100 11.88 1.61 -11.19
N GLU A 101 12.35 2.79 -11.07
CA GLU A 101 13.74 3.12 -11.36
C GLU A 101 14.49 3.36 -10.07
#